data_680b88c323a23bb26a23aa694400664b
#
_entry.id   680b88c323a23bb26a23aa694400664b
#
_cell.length_a   1.000
_cell.length_b   1.000
_cell.length_c   1.000
_cell.angle_alpha   90.00
_cell.angle_beta   90.00
_cell.angle_gamma   90.00
#
_symmetry.space_group_name_H-M   'P 1'
#
loop_
_entity.id
_entity.type
_entity.pdbx_description
1 polymer ?
#
loop_
_entity_poly.entity_id
_entity_poly.type
_entity_poly.pdbx_seq_one_letter_code
_entity_poly.pdbx_strand_id
1 'polypeptide(L)'
;MKIFMIGGTGLLGCEAARIFIERGHEVTSVALPPLPEGAPIPQEMKLEMCNIYEKSDDEIRELLKGHDCFVFAAGIDERVEFPAPVYDAYYKYNIAPLKRILPLCKEVGMKSAVILGSYFAFLAKERPDMKLTEKHPYIRSRIDQEEVAFSFADANFDVSVLELPYIFGTQPGRKPVWVILIEQIKRMDKLPFTMYPGGGTAMLTVRQVGEVIVGAAEKSKGAKAWPISMY
;
A
#
# COMPACT_ATOMS: atom_id res chain seq x y z
N MET A 1 -15.51 -11.27 7.28
CA MET A 1 -14.36 -11.88 6.59
C MET A 1 -13.19 -11.93 7.55
N LYS A 2 -12.26 -12.84 7.29
CA LYS A 2 -10.97 -12.90 7.97
C LYS A 2 -9.90 -12.32 7.04
N ILE A 3 -9.27 -11.26 7.49
CA ILE A 3 -8.31 -10.47 6.70
C ILE A 3 -6.89 -10.78 7.17
N PHE A 4 -6.01 -11.13 6.24
CA PHE A 4 -4.58 -11.22 6.51
C PHE A 4 -3.85 -10.03 5.90
N MET A 5 -3.09 -9.30 6.71
CA MET A 5 -2.41 -8.07 6.28
C MET A 5 -0.88 -8.18 6.40
N ILE A 6 -0.17 -7.62 5.42
CA ILE A 6 1.22 -7.20 5.57
C ILE A 6 1.24 -5.67 5.60
N GLY A 7 1.77 -5.11 6.69
CA GLY A 7 1.82 -3.66 6.89
C GLY A 7 0.71 -3.09 7.77
N GLY A 8 -0.04 -3.93 8.51
CA GLY A 8 -1.12 -3.49 9.42
C GLY A 8 -0.69 -2.61 10.59
N THR A 9 0.61 -2.51 10.88
CA THR A 9 1.16 -1.58 11.88
C THR A 9 1.60 -0.23 11.29
N GLY A 10 1.53 -0.10 9.96
CA GLY A 10 1.84 1.13 9.24
C GLY A 10 0.69 2.14 9.26
N LEU A 11 0.95 3.37 8.79
CA LEU A 11 -0.02 4.46 8.78
C LEU A 11 -1.37 4.07 8.14
N LEU A 12 -1.34 3.47 6.96
CA LEU A 12 -2.54 3.12 6.20
C LEU A 12 -3.14 1.80 6.66
N GLY A 13 -2.27 0.80 6.90
CA GLY A 13 -2.72 -0.52 7.33
C GLY A 13 -3.36 -0.52 8.71
N CYS A 14 -2.82 0.28 9.65
CA CYS A 14 -3.38 0.41 11.00
C CYS A 14 -4.80 1.02 10.95
N GLU A 15 -5.02 2.06 10.16
CA GLU A 15 -6.34 2.65 9.99
C GLU A 15 -7.30 1.71 9.26
N ALA A 16 -6.84 1.02 8.22
CA ALA A 16 -7.65 0.00 7.56
C ALA A 16 -8.03 -1.14 8.51
N ALA A 17 -7.09 -1.63 9.33
CA ALA A 17 -7.36 -2.65 10.33
C ALA A 17 -8.45 -2.22 11.32
N ARG A 18 -8.38 -0.96 11.81
CA ARG A 18 -9.40 -0.39 12.69
C ARG A 18 -10.79 -0.39 12.02
N ILE A 19 -10.87 0.05 10.76
CA ILE A 19 -12.15 0.10 10.04
C ILE A 19 -12.67 -1.32 9.73
N PHE A 20 -11.81 -2.27 9.37
CA PHE A 20 -12.20 -3.68 9.22
C PHE A 20 -12.84 -4.22 10.51
N ILE A 21 -12.22 -3.97 11.67
CA ILE A 21 -12.71 -4.41 12.96
C ILE A 21 -14.03 -3.71 13.31
N GLU A 22 -14.14 -2.41 13.11
CA GLU A 22 -15.39 -1.64 13.28
C GLU A 22 -16.56 -2.20 12.44
N ARG A 23 -16.26 -2.81 11.28
CA ARG A 23 -17.24 -3.47 10.42
C ARG A 23 -17.45 -4.96 10.72
N GLY A 24 -16.88 -5.47 11.80
CA GLY A 24 -17.04 -6.84 12.24
C GLY A 24 -16.19 -7.88 11.51
N HIS A 25 -15.08 -7.46 10.90
CA HIS A 25 -14.09 -8.38 10.32
C HIS A 25 -13.00 -8.73 11.32
N GLU A 26 -12.45 -9.93 11.20
CA GLU A 26 -11.26 -10.35 11.94
C GLU A 26 -10.01 -9.95 11.17
N VAL A 27 -9.02 -9.37 11.84
CA VAL A 27 -7.77 -8.93 11.21
C VAL A 27 -6.57 -9.59 11.87
N THR A 28 -5.76 -10.25 11.06
CA THR A 28 -4.43 -10.74 11.43
C THR A 28 -3.39 -9.97 10.62
N SER A 29 -2.35 -9.47 11.26
CA SER A 29 -1.23 -8.83 10.56
C SER A 29 0.10 -9.39 11.00
N VAL A 30 1.04 -9.52 10.07
CA VAL A 30 2.45 -9.73 10.38
C VAL A 30 3.16 -8.39 10.52
N ALA A 31 4.05 -8.29 11.48
CA ALA A 31 4.84 -7.10 11.73
C ALA A 31 6.28 -7.45 12.10
N LEU A 32 7.21 -6.61 11.62
CA LEU A 32 8.61 -6.67 12.05
C LEU A 32 8.78 -5.96 13.39
N PRO A 33 9.51 -6.55 14.35
CA PRO A 33 9.90 -5.84 15.56
C PRO A 33 11.01 -4.80 15.26
N PRO A 34 11.08 -3.68 16.03
CA PRO A 34 10.12 -3.26 17.04
C PRO A 34 8.85 -2.65 16.41
N LEU A 35 7.74 -2.72 17.12
CA LEU A 35 6.53 -1.99 16.72
C LEU A 35 6.79 -0.47 16.75
N PRO A 36 6.15 0.30 15.85
CA PRO A 36 6.23 1.76 15.89
C PRO A 36 5.73 2.30 17.23
N GLU A 37 6.55 3.08 17.90
CA GLU A 37 6.21 3.66 19.20
C GLU A 37 4.95 4.54 19.10
N GLY A 38 3.99 4.30 19.99
CA GLY A 38 2.73 5.03 20.03
C GLY A 38 1.80 4.79 18.84
N ALA A 39 2.05 3.80 17.99
CA ALA A 39 1.14 3.45 16.92
C ALA A 39 -0.22 3.02 17.48
N PRO A 40 -1.35 3.55 16.96
CA PRO A 40 -2.70 3.28 17.46
C PRO A 40 -3.20 1.92 16.95
N ILE A 41 -2.46 0.86 17.27
CA ILE A 41 -2.76 -0.51 16.85
C ILE A 41 -4.02 -0.99 17.55
N PRO A 42 -5.07 -1.43 16.82
CA PRO A 42 -6.26 -1.99 17.44
C PRO A 42 -5.95 -3.21 18.32
N GLN A 43 -6.53 -3.25 19.50
CA GLN A 43 -6.27 -4.37 20.44
C GLN A 43 -6.80 -5.70 19.93
N GLU A 44 -7.86 -5.67 19.13
CA GLU A 44 -8.50 -6.83 18.53
C GLU A 44 -7.74 -7.37 17.31
N MET A 45 -6.77 -6.60 16.78
CA MET A 45 -5.95 -7.07 15.68
C MET A 45 -4.94 -8.10 16.18
N LYS A 46 -5.02 -9.31 15.65
CA LYS A 46 -4.02 -10.34 15.92
C LYS A 46 -2.70 -9.98 15.25
N LEU A 47 -1.62 -9.88 16.03
CA LEU A 47 -0.28 -9.60 15.54
C LEU A 47 0.61 -10.85 15.62
N GLU A 48 1.18 -11.22 14.48
CA GLU A 48 2.23 -12.20 14.36
C GLU A 48 3.59 -11.48 14.16
N MET A 49 4.42 -11.51 15.20
CA MET A 49 5.71 -10.80 15.21
C MET A 49 6.77 -11.63 14.50
N CYS A 50 6.94 -11.41 13.20
CA CYS A 50 7.92 -12.15 12.40
C CYS A 50 8.31 -11.39 11.13
N ASN A 51 9.49 -11.74 10.59
CA ASN A 51 9.85 -11.40 9.22
C ASN A 51 9.26 -12.45 8.27
N ILE A 52 8.14 -12.13 7.62
CA ILE A 52 7.47 -13.06 6.70
C ILE A 52 8.38 -13.47 5.52
N TYR A 53 9.34 -12.64 5.15
CA TYR A 53 10.25 -12.93 4.03
C TYR A 53 11.33 -13.97 4.36
N GLU A 54 11.56 -14.24 5.64
CA GLU A 54 12.49 -15.26 6.13
C GLU A 54 11.81 -16.61 6.38
N LYS A 55 10.48 -16.64 6.37
CA LYS A 55 9.71 -17.87 6.53
C LYS A 55 9.72 -18.72 5.26
N SER A 56 9.65 -20.03 5.43
CA SER A 56 9.40 -20.97 4.33
C SER A 56 7.99 -20.78 3.75
N ASP A 57 7.75 -21.28 2.54
CA ASP A 57 6.43 -21.21 1.91
C ASP A 57 5.38 -21.99 2.70
N ASP A 58 5.75 -23.09 3.36
CA ASP A 58 4.85 -23.86 4.22
C ASP A 58 4.44 -23.09 5.46
N GLU A 59 5.38 -22.39 6.11
CA GLU A 59 5.07 -21.51 7.24
C GLU A 59 4.17 -20.35 6.82
N ILE A 60 4.38 -19.80 5.61
CA ILE A 60 3.50 -18.73 5.07
C ILE A 60 2.10 -19.29 4.81
N ARG A 61 1.96 -20.50 4.22
CA ARG A 61 0.65 -21.16 4.03
C ARG A 61 -0.10 -21.32 5.34
N GLU A 62 0.57 -21.75 6.42
CA GLU A 62 -0.08 -21.88 7.73
C GLU A 62 -0.55 -20.53 8.28
N LEU A 63 0.21 -19.44 8.07
CA LEU A 63 -0.22 -18.09 8.44
C LEU A 63 -1.44 -17.61 7.64
N LEU A 64 -1.49 -17.93 6.35
CA LEU A 64 -2.57 -17.50 5.45
C LEU A 64 -3.85 -18.33 5.60
N LYS A 65 -3.74 -19.54 6.10
CA LYS A 65 -4.83 -20.52 6.16
C LYS A 65 -6.03 -20.00 6.96
N GLY A 66 -7.21 -20.18 6.39
CA GLY A 66 -8.46 -19.76 7.03
C GLY A 66 -8.78 -18.27 6.92
N HIS A 67 -7.98 -17.49 6.18
CA HIS A 67 -8.29 -16.11 5.84
C HIS A 67 -8.98 -16.02 4.46
N ASP A 68 -9.80 -14.98 4.29
CA ASP A 68 -10.61 -14.77 3.07
C ASP A 68 -9.95 -13.80 2.10
N CYS A 69 -9.31 -12.76 2.60
CA CYS A 69 -8.72 -11.67 1.83
C CYS A 69 -7.31 -11.32 2.31
N PHE A 70 -6.41 -11.14 1.34
CA PHE A 70 -5.05 -10.65 1.57
C PHE A 70 -4.98 -9.14 1.35
N VAL A 71 -4.36 -8.38 2.26
CA VAL A 71 -4.10 -6.95 2.10
C VAL A 71 -2.60 -6.68 2.15
N PHE A 72 -2.05 -6.14 1.06
CA PHE A 72 -0.66 -5.73 0.99
C PHE A 72 -0.56 -4.20 1.15
N ALA A 73 -0.34 -3.76 2.39
CA ALA A 73 -0.18 -2.36 2.78
C ALA A 73 1.27 -2.01 3.15
N ALA A 74 2.22 -2.82 2.69
CA ALA A 74 3.65 -2.63 2.87
C ALA A 74 4.31 -2.16 1.57
N GLY A 75 5.59 -1.85 1.65
CA GLY A 75 6.39 -1.43 0.50
C GLY A 75 7.15 -0.15 0.78
N ILE A 76 7.89 0.29 -0.23
CA ILE A 76 8.68 1.52 -0.20
C ILE A 76 8.24 2.46 -1.31
N ASP A 77 8.43 3.75 -1.08
CA ASP A 77 8.12 4.81 -2.03
C ASP A 77 9.39 5.58 -2.46
N GLU A 78 9.22 6.57 -3.30
CA GLU A 78 10.30 7.38 -3.89
C GLU A 78 11.10 8.21 -2.89
N ARG A 79 10.65 8.30 -1.64
CA ARG A 79 11.31 9.06 -0.57
C ARG A 79 12.42 8.30 0.14
N VAL A 80 12.47 6.98 -0.09
CA VAL A 80 13.52 6.15 0.50
C VAL A 80 14.70 6.06 -0.47
N GLU A 81 15.85 6.51 -0.02
CA GLU A 81 17.08 6.47 -0.80
C GLU A 81 17.73 5.10 -0.74
N PHE A 82 18.14 4.60 -1.90
CA PHE A 82 18.87 3.34 -2.05
C PHE A 82 20.04 3.51 -3.00
N PRO A 83 21.10 2.67 -2.89
CA PRO A 83 22.15 2.60 -3.89
C PRO A 83 21.60 2.29 -5.29
N ALA A 84 22.30 2.74 -6.31
CA ALA A 84 21.97 2.37 -7.70
C ALA A 84 22.36 0.88 -7.95
N PRO A 85 21.57 0.16 -8.77
CA PRO A 85 20.34 0.59 -9.44
C PRO A 85 19.12 0.58 -8.49
N VAL A 86 18.50 1.73 -8.32
CA VAL A 86 17.40 1.95 -7.36
C VAL A 86 16.18 1.04 -7.62
N TYR A 87 15.95 0.66 -8.88
CA TYR A 87 14.85 -0.23 -9.26
C TYR A 87 14.88 -1.57 -8.50
N ASP A 88 16.07 -2.12 -8.21
CA ASP A 88 16.21 -3.40 -7.52
C ASP A 88 15.62 -3.36 -6.11
N ALA A 89 15.73 -2.22 -5.43
CA ALA A 89 15.09 -2.03 -4.14
C ALA A 89 13.57 -1.99 -4.26
N TYR A 90 13.03 -1.25 -5.24
CA TYR A 90 11.58 -1.26 -5.50
C TYR A 90 11.06 -2.64 -5.88
N TYR A 91 11.78 -3.37 -6.71
CA TYR A 91 11.43 -4.74 -7.05
C TYR A 91 11.39 -5.62 -5.79
N LYS A 92 12.44 -5.57 -4.97
CA LYS A 92 12.58 -6.37 -3.75
C LYS A 92 11.43 -6.15 -2.75
N TYR A 93 10.99 -4.89 -2.56
CA TYR A 93 10.04 -4.57 -1.51
C TYR A 93 8.59 -4.41 -2.00
N ASN A 94 8.38 -4.08 -3.28
CA ASN A 94 7.03 -3.84 -3.81
C ASN A 94 6.52 -4.99 -4.70
N ILE A 95 7.39 -5.73 -5.39
CA ILE A 95 7.01 -6.69 -6.42
C ILE A 95 7.28 -8.13 -5.99
N ALA A 96 8.50 -8.44 -5.57
CA ALA A 96 8.91 -9.79 -5.20
C ALA A 96 8.01 -10.43 -4.12
N PRO A 97 7.55 -9.68 -3.08
CA PRO A 97 6.61 -10.22 -2.11
C PRO A 97 5.31 -10.71 -2.73
N LEU A 98 4.76 -9.98 -3.70
CA LEU A 98 3.51 -10.36 -4.36
C LEU A 98 3.69 -11.63 -5.20
N LYS A 99 4.79 -11.74 -5.95
CA LYS A 99 5.12 -12.94 -6.71
C LYS A 99 5.18 -14.19 -5.84
N ARG A 100 5.61 -14.05 -4.60
CA ARG A 100 5.74 -15.17 -3.67
C ARG A 100 4.44 -15.47 -2.93
N ILE A 101 3.73 -14.42 -2.47
CA ILE A 101 2.62 -14.61 -1.53
C ILE A 101 1.28 -14.83 -2.24
N LEU A 102 1.01 -14.17 -3.37
CA LEU A 102 -0.27 -14.32 -4.06
C LEU A 102 -0.58 -15.76 -4.52
N PRO A 103 0.38 -16.54 -5.09
CA PRO A 103 0.11 -17.94 -5.35
C PRO A 103 -0.21 -18.74 -4.09
N LEU A 104 0.47 -18.47 -2.96
CA LEU A 104 0.19 -19.14 -1.69
C LEU A 104 -1.21 -18.79 -1.15
N CYS A 105 -1.65 -17.53 -1.31
CA CYS A 105 -3.03 -17.13 -0.99
C CYS A 105 -4.06 -17.97 -1.76
N LYS A 106 -3.84 -18.18 -3.06
CA LYS A 106 -4.72 -19.01 -3.89
C LYS A 106 -4.71 -20.47 -3.46
N GLU A 107 -3.53 -21.03 -3.20
CA GLU A 107 -3.36 -22.42 -2.76
C GLU A 107 -4.12 -22.72 -1.46
N VAL A 108 -4.16 -21.80 -0.52
CA VAL A 108 -4.91 -21.95 0.75
C VAL A 108 -6.39 -21.58 0.64
N GLY A 109 -6.85 -21.18 -0.56
CA GLY A 109 -8.26 -20.95 -0.86
C GLY A 109 -8.79 -19.54 -0.51
N MET A 110 -7.91 -18.55 -0.32
CA MET A 110 -8.32 -17.14 -0.20
C MET A 110 -9.05 -16.69 -1.47
N LYS A 111 -9.93 -15.70 -1.36
CA LYS A 111 -10.83 -15.26 -2.42
C LYS A 111 -10.42 -13.95 -3.08
N SER A 112 -9.63 -13.13 -2.39
CA SER A 112 -9.25 -11.83 -2.93
C SER A 112 -7.94 -11.29 -2.36
N ALA A 113 -7.37 -10.33 -3.09
CA ALA A 113 -6.24 -9.53 -2.63
C ALA A 113 -6.47 -8.05 -2.92
N VAL A 114 -6.09 -7.19 -1.98
CA VAL A 114 -6.06 -5.74 -2.11
C VAL A 114 -4.63 -5.26 -1.95
N ILE A 115 -4.10 -4.61 -2.98
CA ILE A 115 -2.71 -4.15 -3.05
C ILE A 115 -2.69 -2.63 -3.06
N LEU A 116 -1.89 -2.02 -2.20
CA LEU A 116 -1.70 -0.58 -2.22
C LEU A 116 -0.68 -0.22 -3.32
N GLY A 117 -1.19 0.39 -4.37
CA GLY A 117 -0.45 0.91 -5.51
C GLY A 117 -0.17 2.41 -5.38
N SER A 118 0.02 3.07 -6.52
CA SER A 118 0.35 4.49 -6.58
C SER A 118 -0.37 5.18 -7.74
N TYR A 119 -0.87 6.37 -7.49
CA TYR A 119 -1.41 7.29 -8.50
C TYR A 119 -0.45 7.52 -9.67
N PHE A 120 0.86 7.39 -9.46
CA PHE A 120 1.83 7.51 -10.56
C PHE A 120 1.70 6.39 -11.60
N ALA A 121 1.17 5.22 -11.24
CA ALA A 121 0.84 4.19 -12.22
C ALA A 121 -0.33 4.63 -13.10
N PHE A 122 -1.40 5.19 -12.51
CA PHE A 122 -2.49 5.81 -13.26
C PHE A 122 -1.98 6.90 -14.20
N LEU A 123 -1.18 7.84 -13.70
CA LEU A 123 -0.63 8.93 -14.51
C LEU A 123 0.23 8.42 -15.69
N ALA A 124 1.01 7.37 -15.48
CA ALA A 124 1.83 6.79 -16.54
C ALA A 124 0.99 6.15 -17.65
N LYS A 125 -0.16 5.57 -17.30
CA LYS A 125 -1.12 4.99 -18.26
C LYS A 125 -1.88 6.09 -19.04
N GLU A 126 -2.30 7.16 -18.34
CA GLU A 126 -3.01 8.29 -18.97
C GLU A 126 -2.12 9.20 -19.82
N ARG A 127 -0.82 9.24 -19.51
CA ARG A 127 0.14 10.12 -20.17
C ARG A 127 1.35 9.35 -20.73
N PRO A 128 1.14 8.43 -21.70
CA PRO A 128 2.21 7.65 -22.32
C PRO A 128 3.24 8.53 -23.04
N ASP A 129 2.82 9.72 -23.51
CA ASP A 129 3.68 10.73 -24.11
C ASP A 129 4.82 11.19 -23.18
N MET A 130 4.63 11.15 -21.88
CA MET A 130 5.64 11.54 -20.88
C MET A 130 6.73 10.50 -20.67
N LYS A 131 6.52 9.25 -21.09
CA LYS A 131 7.45 8.12 -20.92
C LYS A 131 7.92 7.96 -19.47
N LEU A 132 7.00 8.05 -18.52
CA LEU A 132 7.32 8.07 -17.08
C LEU A 132 7.98 6.79 -16.60
N THR A 133 7.59 5.64 -17.13
CA THR A 133 8.17 4.33 -16.76
C THR A 133 9.61 4.16 -17.24
N GLU A 134 9.98 4.80 -18.36
CA GLU A 134 11.36 4.80 -18.85
C GLU A 134 12.27 5.69 -18.02
N LYS A 135 11.75 6.81 -17.52
CA LYS A 135 12.52 7.87 -16.85
C LYS A 135 12.55 7.72 -15.33
N HIS A 136 11.59 6.98 -14.74
CA HIS A 136 11.42 6.97 -13.30
C HIS A 136 11.28 5.53 -12.74
N PRO A 137 12.32 4.99 -12.09
CA PRO A 137 12.32 3.61 -11.60
C PRO A 137 11.18 3.27 -10.64
N TYR A 138 10.77 4.22 -9.80
CA TYR A 138 9.63 4.04 -8.92
C TYR A 138 8.33 3.85 -9.70
N ILE A 139 8.06 4.72 -10.68
CA ILE A 139 6.83 4.65 -11.49
C ILE A 139 6.78 3.33 -12.26
N ARG A 140 7.92 2.93 -12.86
CA ARG A 140 8.05 1.63 -13.49
C ARG A 140 7.70 0.50 -12.53
N SER A 141 8.24 0.54 -11.31
CA SER A 141 7.97 -0.52 -10.32
C SER A 141 6.49 -0.61 -9.92
N ARG A 142 5.75 0.50 -9.97
CA ARG A 142 4.31 0.50 -9.67
C ARG A 142 3.46 -0.09 -10.80
N ILE A 143 3.84 0.13 -12.05
CA ILE A 143 3.25 -0.57 -13.20
C ILE A 143 3.56 -2.07 -13.13
N ASP A 144 4.83 -2.44 -12.94
CA ASP A 144 5.25 -3.84 -12.85
C ASP A 144 4.57 -4.55 -11.65
N GLN A 145 4.31 -3.83 -10.56
CA GLN A 145 3.56 -4.34 -9.39
C GLN A 145 2.11 -4.68 -9.76
N GLU A 146 1.43 -3.82 -10.53
CA GLU A 146 0.07 -4.06 -11.00
C GLU A 146 0.02 -5.27 -11.95
N GLU A 147 0.91 -5.32 -12.93
CA GLU A 147 0.98 -6.43 -13.88
C GLU A 147 1.18 -7.77 -13.16
N VAL A 148 2.10 -7.81 -12.21
CA VAL A 148 2.34 -9.00 -11.39
C VAL A 148 1.13 -9.35 -10.55
N ALA A 149 0.50 -8.39 -9.90
CA ALA A 149 -0.68 -8.64 -9.07
C ALA A 149 -1.82 -9.22 -9.93
N PHE A 150 -2.11 -8.63 -11.08
CA PHE A 150 -3.18 -9.06 -11.97
C PHE A 150 -2.92 -10.42 -12.63
N SER A 151 -1.67 -10.82 -12.82
CA SER A 151 -1.34 -12.14 -13.37
C SER A 151 -1.84 -13.30 -12.50
N PHE A 152 -2.16 -13.06 -11.24
CA PHE A 152 -2.69 -14.06 -10.31
C PHE A 152 -4.23 -14.06 -10.21
N ALA A 153 -4.90 -13.06 -10.76
CA ALA A 153 -6.36 -13.01 -10.77
C ALA A 153 -6.96 -14.09 -11.68
N ASP A 154 -8.06 -14.68 -11.23
CA ASP A 154 -8.85 -15.64 -12.03
C ASP A 154 -10.32 -15.65 -11.56
N ALA A 155 -11.10 -16.61 -12.05
CA ALA A 155 -12.53 -16.74 -11.71
C ALA A 155 -12.80 -16.95 -10.20
N ASN A 156 -11.79 -17.36 -9.41
CA ASN A 156 -11.91 -17.69 -7.99
C ASN A 156 -11.10 -16.76 -7.09
N PHE A 157 -10.29 -15.87 -7.65
CA PHE A 157 -9.41 -14.97 -6.91
C PHE A 157 -9.42 -13.56 -7.51
N ASP A 158 -10.09 -12.66 -6.83
CA ASP A 158 -10.20 -11.25 -7.21
C ASP A 158 -8.94 -10.46 -6.78
N VAL A 159 -8.43 -9.57 -7.63
CA VAL A 159 -7.27 -8.73 -7.30
C VAL A 159 -7.59 -7.26 -7.57
N SER A 160 -7.47 -6.45 -6.53
CA SER A 160 -7.61 -4.98 -6.63
C SER A 160 -6.30 -4.29 -6.31
N VAL A 161 -5.89 -3.38 -7.19
CA VAL A 161 -4.79 -2.45 -6.93
C VAL A 161 -5.35 -1.05 -6.73
N LEU A 162 -5.04 -0.43 -5.60
CA LEU A 162 -5.50 0.91 -5.26
C LEU A 162 -4.42 1.92 -5.63
N GLU A 163 -4.64 2.70 -6.66
CA GLU A 163 -3.72 3.74 -7.13
C GLU A 163 -3.89 5.00 -6.26
N LEU A 164 -3.22 4.99 -5.11
CA LEU A 164 -3.35 6.00 -4.07
C LEU A 164 -2.61 7.29 -4.41
N PRO A 165 -3.25 8.45 -4.24
CA PRO A 165 -2.65 9.77 -4.41
C PRO A 165 -1.83 10.19 -3.18
N TYR A 166 -1.52 11.48 -3.06
CA TYR A 166 -0.95 12.01 -1.83
C TYR A 166 -1.90 11.85 -0.64
N ILE A 167 -1.34 11.52 0.53
CA ILE A 167 -2.12 11.15 1.71
C ILE A 167 -1.87 12.13 2.84
N PHE A 168 -2.95 12.71 3.35
CA PHE A 168 -2.96 13.53 4.54
C PHE A 168 -3.24 12.69 5.78
N GLY A 169 -2.38 12.81 6.74
CA GLY A 169 -2.51 12.20 8.05
C GLY A 169 -1.18 11.98 8.71
N THR A 170 -1.23 11.58 9.94
CA THR A 170 -0.06 11.32 10.76
C THR A 170 -0.29 10.12 11.66
N GLN A 171 0.79 9.51 12.09
CA GLN A 171 0.81 8.48 13.10
C GLN A 171 1.91 8.82 14.09
N PRO A 172 1.72 8.64 15.40
CA PRO A 172 2.78 8.80 16.38
C PRO A 172 4.05 8.06 15.95
N GLY A 173 5.21 8.67 16.19
CA GLY A 173 6.51 8.10 15.80
C GLY A 173 6.88 8.23 14.31
N ARG A 174 5.99 8.80 13.46
CA ARG A 174 6.26 8.99 12.03
C ARG A 174 6.14 10.46 11.62
N LYS A 175 7.14 10.98 10.91
CA LYS A 175 7.09 12.32 10.32
C LYS A 175 6.17 12.31 9.10
N PRO A 176 5.09 13.12 9.06
CA PRO A 176 4.19 13.19 7.92
C PRO A 176 4.90 13.75 6.66
N VAL A 177 4.53 13.23 5.50
CA VAL A 177 5.07 13.69 4.20
C VAL A 177 4.88 15.19 3.98
N TRP A 178 3.70 15.68 4.26
CA TRP A 178 3.32 17.07 4.00
C TRP A 178 4.02 18.11 4.90
N VAL A 179 4.77 17.70 5.92
CA VAL A 179 5.67 18.59 6.68
C VAL A 179 6.70 19.25 5.77
N ILE A 180 7.17 18.54 4.74
CA ILE A 180 8.11 19.09 3.75
C ILE A 180 7.49 20.29 3.04
N LEU A 181 6.22 20.20 2.65
CA LEU A 181 5.49 21.30 2.00
C LEU A 181 5.33 22.50 2.95
N ILE A 182 5.00 22.25 4.21
CA ILE A 182 4.88 23.32 5.22
C ILE A 182 6.23 24.00 5.46
N GLU A 183 7.31 23.25 5.56
CA GLU A 183 8.65 23.82 5.71
C GLU A 183 9.05 24.65 4.48
N GLN A 184 8.69 24.20 3.29
CA GLN A 184 8.91 24.98 2.06
C GLN A 184 8.10 26.28 2.07
N ILE A 185 6.81 26.23 2.41
CA ILE A 185 5.96 27.42 2.55
C ILE A 185 6.57 28.41 3.54
N LYS A 186 6.99 27.95 4.72
CA LYS A 186 7.64 28.78 5.75
C LYS A 186 8.97 29.41 5.28
N ARG A 187 9.70 28.75 4.40
CA ARG A 187 10.93 29.30 3.79
C ARG A 187 10.59 30.38 2.78
N MET A 188 9.56 30.18 1.97
CA MET A 188 9.14 31.11 0.93
C MET A 188 8.49 32.36 1.53
N ASP A 189 7.83 32.25 2.67
CA ASP A 189 7.24 33.39 3.40
C ASP A 189 8.29 34.44 3.88
N LYS A 190 9.56 34.03 3.95
CA LYS A 190 10.69 34.94 4.30
C LYS A 190 11.26 35.67 3.09
N LEU A 191 10.80 35.39 1.87
CA LEU A 191 11.26 36.05 0.67
C LEU A 191 10.45 37.33 0.40
N PRO A 192 11.02 38.32 -0.29
CA PRO A 192 10.31 39.56 -0.63
C PRO A 192 9.17 39.37 -1.64
N PHE A 193 9.04 38.17 -2.20
CA PHE A 193 7.96 37.74 -3.09
C PHE A 193 7.68 36.28 -2.90
N THR A 194 6.43 35.88 -3.11
CA THR A 194 6.00 34.49 -3.00
C THR A 194 5.85 33.86 -4.40
N MET A 195 6.55 32.76 -4.66
CA MET A 195 6.42 32.01 -5.90
C MET A 195 5.93 30.59 -5.56
N TYR A 196 4.78 30.22 -6.11
CA TYR A 196 4.29 28.86 -6.07
C TYR A 196 4.17 28.31 -7.49
N PRO A 197 4.59 27.06 -7.74
CA PRO A 197 4.31 26.43 -9.00
C PRO A 197 2.78 26.31 -9.18
N GLY A 198 2.30 26.55 -10.38
CA GLY A 198 0.91 26.27 -10.73
C GLY A 198 0.64 24.76 -10.75
N GLY A 199 -0.62 24.39 -10.66
CA GLY A 199 -1.07 23.00 -10.73
C GLY A 199 -1.78 22.54 -9.46
N GLY A 200 -2.04 21.23 -9.40
CA GLY A 200 -2.71 20.58 -8.30
C GLY A 200 -2.44 19.09 -8.29
N THR A 201 -2.86 18.42 -7.24
CA THR A 201 -2.77 16.98 -7.11
C THR A 201 -3.96 16.42 -6.36
N ALA A 202 -4.32 15.18 -6.66
CA ALA A 202 -5.31 14.45 -5.87
C ALA A 202 -4.76 14.16 -4.47
N MET A 203 -5.62 14.22 -3.47
CA MET A 203 -5.26 14.00 -2.08
C MET A 203 -6.36 13.24 -1.35
N LEU A 204 -5.98 12.40 -0.39
CA LEU A 204 -6.88 11.68 0.51
C LEU A 204 -6.41 11.79 1.95
N THR A 205 -7.33 11.69 2.89
CA THR A 205 -6.98 11.46 4.28
C THR A 205 -6.67 10.00 4.54
N VAL A 206 -5.91 9.71 5.61
CA VAL A 206 -5.62 8.34 6.05
C VAL A 206 -6.91 7.55 6.26
N ARG A 207 -7.96 8.19 6.84
CA ARG A 207 -9.26 7.54 7.03
C ARG A 207 -9.92 7.16 5.71
N GLN A 208 -9.94 8.05 4.72
CA GLN A 208 -10.50 7.76 3.40
C GLN A 208 -9.77 6.60 2.72
N VAL A 209 -8.44 6.54 2.86
CA VAL A 209 -7.66 5.39 2.35
C VAL A 209 -8.08 4.10 3.05
N GLY A 210 -8.25 4.12 4.37
CA GLY A 210 -8.73 2.97 5.12
C GLY A 210 -10.12 2.50 4.63
N GLU A 211 -11.06 3.43 4.42
CA GLU A 211 -12.39 3.13 3.87
C GLU A 211 -12.32 2.51 2.46
N VAL A 212 -11.41 3.01 1.62
CA VAL A 212 -11.20 2.47 0.26
C VAL A 212 -10.63 1.06 0.31
N ILE A 213 -9.64 0.79 1.19
CA ILE A 213 -9.08 -0.56 1.37
C ILE A 213 -10.18 -1.54 1.77
N VAL A 214 -10.98 -1.18 2.76
CA VAL A 214 -12.10 -2.01 3.24
C VAL A 214 -13.15 -2.21 2.16
N GLY A 215 -13.56 -1.13 1.48
CA GLY A 215 -14.53 -1.18 0.38
C GLY A 215 -14.05 -2.07 -0.78
N ALA A 216 -12.76 -2.04 -1.11
CA ALA A 216 -12.18 -2.90 -2.13
C ALA A 216 -12.22 -4.38 -1.69
N ALA A 217 -11.85 -4.68 -0.46
CA ALA A 217 -11.91 -6.05 0.07
C ALA A 217 -13.34 -6.62 0.08
N GLU A 218 -14.34 -5.79 0.38
CA GLU A 218 -15.74 -6.20 0.48
C GLU A 218 -16.44 -6.34 -0.88
N LYS A 219 -16.07 -5.52 -1.88
CA LYS A 219 -16.92 -5.29 -3.07
C LYS A 219 -16.22 -5.50 -4.42
N SER A 220 -14.89 -5.43 -4.48
CA SER A 220 -14.19 -5.56 -5.75
C SER A 220 -14.30 -6.96 -6.35
N LYS A 221 -14.37 -7.00 -7.69
CA LYS A 221 -14.43 -8.23 -8.47
C LYS A 221 -13.48 -8.17 -9.66
N GLY A 222 -12.89 -9.33 -9.94
CA GLY A 222 -11.95 -9.48 -11.05
C GLY A 222 -10.60 -8.82 -10.79
N ALA A 223 -9.84 -8.57 -11.87
CA ALA A 223 -8.57 -7.85 -11.83
C ALA A 223 -8.80 -6.38 -12.18
N LYS A 224 -8.57 -5.47 -11.23
CA LYS A 224 -8.86 -4.04 -11.45
C LYS A 224 -7.93 -3.11 -10.69
N ALA A 225 -7.37 -2.12 -11.41
CA ALA A 225 -6.78 -0.93 -10.83
C ALA A 225 -7.87 0.12 -10.57
N TRP A 226 -7.78 0.77 -9.42
CA TRP A 226 -8.71 1.80 -8.99
C TRP A 226 -7.93 3.10 -8.74
N PRO A 227 -7.98 4.08 -9.67
CA PRO A 227 -7.47 5.41 -9.38
C PRO A 227 -8.37 6.07 -8.34
N ILE A 228 -7.79 6.38 -7.19
CA ILE A 228 -8.55 6.91 -6.06
C ILE A 228 -8.29 8.40 -5.92
N SER A 229 -9.38 9.18 -5.95
CA SER A 229 -9.32 10.62 -5.68
C SER A 229 -10.62 11.12 -5.05
N MET A 230 -10.52 12.25 -4.35
CA MET A 230 -11.68 13.06 -3.96
C MET A 230 -11.61 14.39 -4.74
N TYR A 231 -12.73 14.80 -5.29
CA TYR A 231 -12.91 16.10 -5.94
C TYR A 231 -13.51 17.08 -4.95
#